data_959b73010d26b572d07d7bc0513716d3
#
_entry.id   959b73010d26b572d07d7bc0513716d3
#
_cell.length_a   1.000
_cell.length_b   1.000
_cell.length_c   1.000
_cell.angle_alpha   90.00
_cell.angle_beta   90.00
_cell.angle_gamma   90.00
#
_symmetry.space_group_name_H-M   'P 1'
#
loop_
_entity.id
_entity.type
_entity.pdbx_description
1 polymer ?
#
loop_
_entity_poly.entity_id
_entity_poly.type
_entity_poly.pdbx_seq_one_letter_code
_entity_poly.pdbx_strand_id
1 'polypeptide(L)'
;MILLLLILIVVNYALNISGPAIKAEAEEKQMIEQFDFYKRFEEIAKQCIKERKGKSVSSNIDFYSGFVYSMLNIPQELVSLLFVTARIVGWLAHNIEDKGYCDKIVRPATKYVG
;
A
#
# COMPACT_ATOMS: atom_id res chain seq x y z
N MET A 1 -16.36 -10.68 10.19
CA MET A 1 -17.13 -9.75 9.33
C MET A 1 -16.64 -8.31 9.47
N ILE A 2 -16.55 -7.74 10.67
CA ILE A 2 -16.06 -6.37 10.91
C ILE A 2 -14.59 -6.18 10.46
N LEU A 3 -13.73 -7.15 10.73
CA LEU A 3 -12.32 -7.12 10.33
C LEU A 3 -12.15 -7.13 8.80
N LEU A 4 -12.96 -7.92 8.10
CA LEU A 4 -12.96 -7.95 6.63
C LEU A 4 -13.43 -6.61 6.04
N LEU A 5 -14.40 -5.98 6.68
CA LEU A 5 -14.90 -4.65 6.29
C LEU A 5 -13.84 -3.58 6.52
N LEU A 6 -13.12 -3.63 7.64
CA LEU A 6 -12.00 -2.74 7.94
C LEU A 6 -10.84 -2.92 6.94
N ILE A 7 -10.52 -4.15 6.59
CA ILE A 7 -9.50 -4.46 5.58
C ILE A 7 -9.93 -3.96 4.20
N LEU A 8 -11.20 -4.16 3.83
CA LEU A 8 -11.75 -3.64 2.57
C LEU A 8 -11.76 -2.10 2.54
N ILE A 9 -12.06 -1.47 3.67
CA ILE A 9 -12.02 -0.02 3.83
C ILE A 9 -10.57 0.47 3.72
N VAL A 10 -9.61 -0.16 4.39
CA VAL A 10 -8.19 0.20 4.30
C VAL A 10 -7.65 -0.01 2.89
N VAL A 11 -8.00 -1.12 2.23
CA VAL A 11 -7.58 -1.38 0.84
C VAL A 11 -8.28 -0.42 -0.14
N ASN A 12 -9.57 -0.15 0.03
CA ASN A 12 -10.29 0.83 -0.79
C ASN A 12 -9.83 2.27 -0.52
N TYR A 13 -9.54 2.58 0.73
CA TYR A 13 -8.89 3.83 1.12
C TYR A 13 -7.51 3.94 0.48
N ALA A 14 -6.69 2.90 0.56
CA ALA A 14 -5.38 2.86 -0.07
C ALA A 14 -5.44 2.94 -1.61
N LEU A 15 -6.45 2.40 -2.26
CA LEU A 15 -6.65 2.45 -3.72
C LEU A 15 -7.27 3.77 -4.21
N ASN A 16 -8.06 4.45 -3.39
CA ASN A 16 -8.74 5.70 -3.73
C ASN A 16 -8.17 6.95 -3.02
N ILE A 17 -7.09 6.80 -2.28
CA ILE A 17 -6.53 7.92 -1.54
C ILE A 17 -5.82 8.87 -2.52
N SER A 18 -6.59 9.79 -3.03
CA SER A 18 -6.05 11.08 -3.44
C SER A 18 -5.52 11.77 -2.19
N GLY A 19 -4.31 12.32 -2.26
CA GLY A 19 -3.69 13.06 -1.15
C GLY A 19 -4.63 14.01 -0.34
N PRO A 20 -5.68 14.61 -0.95
CA PRO A 20 -6.69 15.41 -0.25
C PRO A 20 -7.47 14.69 0.84
N ALA A 21 -7.82 13.41 0.65
CA ALA A 21 -8.62 12.67 1.63
C ALA A 21 -7.82 12.31 2.88
N ILE A 22 -6.55 11.89 2.72
CA ILE A 22 -5.65 11.66 3.86
C ILE A 22 -5.40 12.95 4.61
N LYS A 23 -5.26 14.06 3.89
CA LYS A 23 -5.04 15.37 4.49
C LYS A 23 -6.21 15.79 5.36
N ALA A 24 -7.44 15.67 4.88
CA ALA A 24 -8.63 16.00 5.64
C ALA A 24 -8.75 15.17 6.93
N GLU A 25 -8.48 13.87 6.85
CA GLU A 25 -8.47 12.98 8.02
C GLU A 25 -7.33 13.31 8.99
N ALA A 26 -6.16 13.70 8.47
CA ALA A 26 -5.03 14.12 9.30
C ALA A 26 -5.29 15.46 10.01
N GLU A 27 -6.03 16.37 9.39
CA GLU A 27 -6.48 17.62 10.02
C GLU A 27 -7.45 17.35 11.17
N GLU A 28 -8.44 16.47 10.96
CA GLU A 28 -9.40 16.08 11.99
C GLU A 28 -8.72 15.42 13.19
N LYS A 29 -7.69 14.61 12.95
CA LYS A 29 -6.95 13.88 14.01
C LYS A 29 -5.75 14.63 14.56
N GLN A 30 -5.56 15.91 14.19
CA GLN A 30 -4.44 16.74 14.62
C GLN A 30 -3.05 16.15 14.28
N MET A 31 -2.96 15.40 13.17
CA MET A 31 -1.73 14.75 12.69
C MET A 31 -1.19 15.39 11.40
N ILE A 32 -1.55 16.63 11.12
CA ILE A 32 -1.17 17.33 9.88
C ILE A 32 0.35 17.50 9.73
N GLU A 33 1.08 17.72 10.82
CA GLU A 33 2.55 17.86 10.78
C GLU A 33 3.21 16.56 10.31
N GLN A 34 2.69 15.42 10.75
CA GLN A 34 3.20 14.11 10.31
C GLN A 34 2.88 13.88 8.83
N PHE A 35 1.68 14.25 8.39
CA PHE A 35 1.31 14.17 6.98
C PHE A 35 2.24 15.01 6.10
N ASP A 36 2.51 16.25 6.50
CA ASP A 36 3.42 17.15 5.79
C ASP A 36 4.86 16.61 5.75
N PHE A 37 5.30 15.94 6.83
CA PHE A 37 6.58 15.25 6.83
C PHE A 37 6.65 14.15 5.77
N TYR A 38 5.63 13.26 5.69
CA TYR A 38 5.56 12.22 4.67
C TYR A 38 5.57 12.79 3.25
N LYS A 39 4.83 13.86 3.03
CA LYS A 39 4.76 14.55 1.74
C LYS A 39 6.11 15.12 1.31
N ARG A 40 6.79 15.85 2.20
CA ARG A 40 8.14 16.39 1.94
C ARG A 40 9.15 15.28 1.68
N PHE A 41 9.09 14.21 2.46
CA PHE A 41 9.96 13.07 2.26
C PHE A 41 9.76 12.43 0.87
N GLU A 42 8.52 12.25 0.45
CA GLU A 42 8.18 11.73 -0.88
C GLU A 42 8.74 12.62 -2.00
N GLU A 43 8.56 13.92 -1.91
CA GLU A 43 9.05 14.90 -2.90
C GLU A 43 10.58 14.85 -3.02
N ILE A 44 11.28 14.89 -1.88
CA ILE A 44 12.76 14.81 -1.84
C ILE A 44 13.25 13.48 -2.41
N ALA A 45 12.63 12.36 -2.03
CA ALA A 45 13.00 11.05 -2.53
C ALA A 45 12.81 10.93 -4.04
N LYS A 46 11.70 11.42 -4.59
CA LYS A 46 11.43 11.46 -6.03
C LYS A 46 12.47 12.32 -6.77
N GLN A 47 12.80 13.48 -6.21
CA GLN A 47 13.81 14.36 -6.80
C GLN A 47 15.19 13.69 -6.81
N CYS A 48 15.63 13.15 -5.69
CA CYS A 48 16.93 12.44 -5.62
C CYS A 48 17.04 11.28 -6.62
N ILE A 49 15.96 10.49 -6.77
CA ILE A 49 15.98 9.37 -7.72
C ILE A 49 15.99 9.89 -9.16
N LYS A 50 15.25 10.94 -9.46
CA LYS A 50 15.26 11.58 -10.78
C LYS A 50 16.66 12.12 -11.15
N GLU A 51 17.33 12.79 -10.21
CA GLU A 51 18.68 13.33 -10.42
C GLU A 51 19.72 12.23 -10.61
N ARG A 52 19.63 11.14 -9.81
CA ARG A 52 20.64 10.06 -9.86
C ARG A 52 20.42 9.07 -11.01
N LYS A 53 19.18 8.77 -11.34
CA LYS A 53 18.83 7.69 -12.29
C LYS A 53 18.15 8.20 -13.56
N GLY A 54 17.82 9.49 -13.66
CA GLY A 54 17.11 10.05 -14.80
C GLY A 54 15.69 9.52 -14.99
N LYS A 55 15.15 8.76 -14.00
CA LYS A 55 13.84 8.13 -14.08
C LYS A 55 12.87 8.81 -13.13
N SER A 56 11.65 9.08 -13.62
CA SER A 56 10.54 9.46 -12.76
C SER A 56 9.97 8.23 -12.09
N VAL A 57 9.83 8.27 -10.77
CA VAL A 57 9.24 7.20 -9.96
C VAL A 57 8.05 7.73 -9.18
N SER A 58 7.07 6.86 -8.98
CA SER A 58 5.95 7.10 -8.08
C SER A 58 6.19 6.37 -6.76
N SER A 59 5.71 6.94 -5.66
CA SER A 59 5.67 6.21 -4.39
C SER A 59 4.72 5.03 -4.49
N ASN A 60 5.09 3.93 -3.82
CA ASN A 60 4.18 2.80 -3.65
C ASN A 60 3.04 3.20 -2.71
N ILE A 61 1.88 2.58 -2.91
CA ILE A 61 0.71 2.73 -2.05
C ILE A 61 1.02 2.44 -0.58
N ASP A 62 1.93 1.50 -0.34
CA ASP A 62 2.37 1.10 0.99
C ASP A 62 3.09 2.22 1.75
N PHE A 63 3.58 3.25 1.06
CA PHE A 63 4.27 4.38 1.69
C PHE A 63 3.35 5.15 2.65
N TYR A 64 2.10 5.40 2.24
CA TYR A 64 1.14 6.09 3.08
C TYR A 64 0.35 5.15 4.01
N SER A 65 0.35 3.85 3.76
CA SER A 65 -0.40 2.90 4.59
C SER A 65 0.04 2.90 6.05
N GLY A 66 1.34 3.01 6.31
CA GLY A 66 1.87 3.13 7.67
C GLY A 66 1.35 4.36 8.41
N PHE A 67 1.26 5.50 7.74
CA PHE A 67 0.67 6.72 8.30
C PHE A 67 -0.82 6.55 8.59
N VAL A 68 -1.58 5.95 7.66
CA VAL A 68 -3.01 5.67 7.86
C VAL A 68 -3.23 4.73 9.04
N TYR A 69 -2.43 3.69 9.21
CA TYR A 69 -2.51 2.80 10.36
C TYR A 69 -2.25 3.53 11.68
N SER A 70 -1.29 4.46 11.68
CA SER A 70 -1.02 5.31 12.85
C SER A 70 -2.22 6.20 13.19
N MET A 71 -2.86 6.81 12.19
CA MET A 71 -4.07 7.61 12.38
C MET A 71 -5.24 6.79 12.95
N LEU A 72 -5.32 5.51 12.61
CA LEU A 72 -6.33 4.58 13.11
C LEU A 72 -5.95 3.97 14.46
N ASN A 73 -4.84 4.37 15.08
CA ASN A 73 -4.31 3.80 16.31
C ASN A 73 -4.11 2.28 16.25
N ILE A 74 -3.73 1.77 15.08
CA ILE A 74 -3.43 0.35 14.90
C ILE A 74 -2.01 0.10 15.39
N PRO A 75 -1.80 -0.83 16.36
CA PRO A 75 -0.47 -1.20 16.83
C PRO A 75 0.42 -1.67 15.68
N GLN A 76 1.68 -1.24 15.70
CA GLN A 76 2.63 -1.53 14.62
C GLN A 76 2.83 -3.05 14.41
N GLU A 77 2.73 -3.83 15.47
CA GLU A 77 2.84 -5.29 15.43
C GLU A 77 1.73 -5.95 14.60
N LEU A 78 0.57 -5.32 14.48
CA LEU A 78 -0.57 -5.82 13.73
C LEU A 78 -0.54 -5.47 12.24
N VAL A 79 0.30 -4.53 11.81
CA VAL A 79 0.35 -4.06 10.42
C VAL A 79 0.63 -5.20 9.45
N SER A 80 1.63 -6.03 9.75
CA SER A 80 1.98 -7.20 8.92
C SER A 80 0.86 -8.23 8.86
N LEU A 81 0.16 -8.45 9.99
CA LEU A 81 -0.97 -9.37 10.05
C LEU A 81 -2.15 -8.87 9.21
N LEU A 82 -2.44 -7.58 9.24
CA LEU A 82 -3.47 -6.97 8.39
C LEU A 82 -3.13 -7.14 6.91
N PHE A 83 -1.87 -6.93 6.55
CA PHE A 83 -1.39 -7.11 5.19
C PHE A 83 -1.56 -8.55 4.70
N VAL A 84 -1.15 -9.53 5.50
CA VAL A 84 -1.29 -10.96 5.21
C VAL A 84 -2.77 -11.34 5.09
N THR A 85 -3.60 -10.89 6.03
CA THR A 85 -5.04 -11.19 6.04
C THR A 85 -5.74 -10.64 4.80
N ALA A 86 -5.36 -9.45 4.34
CA ALA A 86 -5.91 -8.87 3.12
C ALA A 86 -5.52 -9.66 1.86
N ARG A 87 -4.34 -10.26 1.84
CA ARG A 87 -3.81 -10.99 0.67
C ARG A 87 -4.10 -12.48 0.67
N ILE A 88 -4.42 -13.08 1.81
CA ILE A 88 -4.57 -14.54 1.93
C ILE A 88 -5.64 -15.10 1.01
N VAL A 89 -6.73 -14.37 0.79
CA VAL A 89 -7.81 -14.79 -0.12
C VAL A 89 -7.30 -14.88 -1.57
N GLY A 90 -6.55 -13.88 -2.02
CA GLY A 90 -5.93 -13.89 -3.35
C GLY A 90 -4.88 -14.98 -3.50
N TRP A 91 -4.04 -15.18 -2.49
CA TRP A 91 -3.05 -16.26 -2.49
C TRP A 91 -3.68 -17.64 -2.52
N LEU A 92 -4.77 -17.86 -1.77
CA LEU A 92 -5.52 -19.11 -1.80
C LEU A 92 -6.16 -19.36 -3.16
N ALA A 93 -6.76 -18.33 -3.77
CA ALA A 93 -7.34 -18.43 -5.10
C ALA A 93 -6.27 -18.82 -6.13
N HIS A 94 -5.13 -18.14 -6.14
CA HIS A 94 -4.00 -18.48 -7.01
C HIS A 94 -3.44 -19.88 -6.74
N ASN A 95 -3.36 -20.29 -5.47
CA ASN A 95 -2.86 -21.62 -5.11
C ASN A 95 -3.79 -22.73 -5.61
N ILE A 96 -5.11 -22.52 -5.52
CA ILE A 96 -6.11 -23.47 -6.02
C ILE A 96 -6.03 -23.56 -7.55
N GLU A 97 -5.92 -22.42 -8.21
CA GLU A 97 -5.80 -22.33 -9.66
C GLU A 97 -4.50 -22.99 -10.16
N ASP A 98 -3.37 -22.69 -9.54
CA ASP A 98 -2.08 -23.27 -9.87
C ASP A 98 -2.07 -24.80 -9.71
N LYS A 99 -2.63 -25.33 -8.62
CA LYS A 99 -2.77 -26.77 -8.40
C LYS A 99 -3.70 -27.45 -9.39
N GLY A 100 -4.67 -26.72 -9.94
CA GLY A 100 -5.60 -27.23 -10.93
C GLY A 100 -5.01 -27.32 -12.34
N TYR A 101 -4.04 -26.47 -12.66
CA TYR A 101 -3.51 -26.32 -14.03
C TYR A 101 -2.03 -26.63 -14.19
N CYS A 102 -1.24 -26.64 -13.12
CA CYS A 102 0.21 -26.74 -13.22
C CYS A 102 0.79 -27.68 -12.17
N ASP A 103 1.55 -28.69 -12.64
CA ASP A 103 2.37 -29.56 -11.79
C ASP A 103 3.76 -28.94 -11.45
N LYS A 104 4.07 -27.77 -11.99
CA LYS A 104 5.38 -27.12 -11.87
C LYS A 104 5.22 -25.64 -11.47
N ILE A 105 6.22 -25.12 -10.76
CA ILE A 105 6.29 -23.69 -10.42
C ILE A 105 6.29 -22.86 -11.71
N VAL A 106 5.24 -22.06 -11.89
CA VAL A 106 5.13 -21.13 -13.02
C VAL A 106 5.92 -19.87 -12.71
N ARG A 107 6.91 -19.59 -13.55
CA ARG A 107 7.69 -18.35 -13.51
C ARG A 107 7.53 -17.63 -14.84
N PRO A 108 6.44 -16.88 -15.04
CA PRO A 108 6.25 -16.17 -16.30
C PRO A 108 7.36 -15.14 -16.50
N ALA A 109 7.99 -15.18 -17.67
CA ALA A 109 8.88 -14.12 -18.10
C ALA A 109 8.02 -12.95 -18.61
N THR A 110 8.14 -11.80 -17.94
CA THR A 110 7.44 -10.58 -18.35
C THR A 110 8.41 -9.64 -19.06
N LYS A 111 8.02 -9.16 -20.24
CA LYS A 111 8.74 -8.12 -20.97
C LYS A 111 7.88 -6.87 -21.00
N TYR A 112 8.44 -5.78 -20.50
CA TYR A 112 7.79 -4.48 -20.65
C TYR A 112 7.81 -4.05 -22.12
N VAL A 113 6.68 -3.74 -22.68
CA VAL A 113 6.52 -3.37 -24.11
C VAL A 113 6.11 -1.91 -24.33
N GLY A 114 6.17 -1.07 -23.31
CA GLY A 114 5.83 0.37 -23.38
C GLY A 114 4.57 0.69 -22.62
#